data_34d049371b2612eb6589084649491930
#
_entry.id   34d049371b2612eb6589084649491930
#
_cell.length_a   1.000
_cell.length_b   1.000
_cell.length_c   1.000
_cell.angle_alpha   90.00
_cell.angle_beta   90.00
_cell.angle_gamma   90.00
#
_symmetry.space_group_name_H-M   'P 1'
#
loop_
_entity.id
_entity.type
_entity.pdbx_description
1 polymer ?
#
loop_
_entity_poly.entity_id
_entity_poly.type
_entity_poly.pdbx_seq_one_letter_code
_entity_poly.pdbx_strand_id
1 'polypeptide(L)'
;MIIDVPVLLPTPMKTPVKPPFKWAGSKARMLKKYAASGFLVAEPKMFVDMFAGSAQVAYWVRQIHPEIPIVINDLNEELIQLYNVMMKHTKEYQSYGRELVKPYSAITPPAKPKVSPERKAYYYELRQKYLDKDFANKVEESAMLMFLMRTNFNGFWGNKKGYGTRYATTAGNMWWKPEYFVKLENKEIDFIKFLKSCIITCEPYESTVKWVDKGVWMYADPPYRLSHENYRAAGSFDDENQLELVQFMKDCHRQGAYCAESNREHHDGSKIHWEMAVAGRKHKEGGWFGDKFDDNWTMHMFTGHKYTSARVDKEGALATEILIKNY
;
A
#
# COMPACT_ATOMS: atom_id res chain seq x y z
N MET A 1 29.05 -9.15 -1.50
CA MET A 1 29.07 -10.05 -0.31
C MET A 1 27.64 -10.12 0.17
N ILE A 2 26.99 -11.30 0.05
CA ILE A 2 25.63 -11.47 0.59
C ILE A 2 25.75 -11.24 2.10
N ILE A 3 24.98 -10.31 2.63
CA ILE A 3 24.95 -10.06 4.07
C ILE A 3 24.23 -11.27 4.67
N ASP A 4 24.95 -12.05 5.45
CA ASP A 4 24.36 -13.18 6.20
C ASP A 4 23.50 -12.58 7.34
N VAL A 5 22.23 -12.49 7.09
CA VAL A 5 21.27 -11.87 8.01
C VAL A 5 20.45 -12.97 8.63
N PRO A 6 20.33 -13.02 9.96
CA PRO A 6 19.38 -13.90 10.59
C PRO A 6 17.96 -13.50 10.12
N VAL A 7 17.36 -14.36 9.31
CA VAL A 7 15.98 -14.22 8.86
C VAL A 7 15.08 -14.88 9.89
N LEU A 8 14.03 -14.19 10.33
CA LEU A 8 13.01 -14.82 11.15
C LEU A 8 12.30 -15.89 10.32
N LEU A 9 12.55 -17.15 10.66
CA LEU A 9 11.77 -18.26 10.14
C LEU A 9 10.31 -18.13 10.63
N PRO A 10 9.32 -18.46 9.80
CA PRO A 10 7.93 -18.31 10.16
C PRO A 10 7.57 -19.30 11.28
N THR A 11 7.62 -18.87 12.52
CA THR A 11 6.76 -19.37 13.59
C THR A 11 5.31 -19.07 13.17
N PRO A 12 4.26 -19.79 13.68
CA PRO A 12 2.89 -19.54 13.25
C PRO A 12 2.56 -18.06 13.39
N MET A 13 2.66 -17.34 12.25
CA MET A 13 2.52 -15.90 12.22
C MET A 13 1.10 -15.51 12.56
N LYS A 14 0.94 -14.55 13.46
CA LYS A 14 -0.33 -13.86 13.68
C LYS A 14 -0.90 -13.40 12.35
N THR A 15 -2.20 -13.53 12.18
CA THR A 15 -2.87 -13.02 10.98
C THR A 15 -2.59 -11.53 10.84
N PRO A 16 -2.07 -11.08 9.68
CA PRO A 16 -1.77 -9.66 9.49
C PRO A 16 -3.01 -8.79 9.69
N VAL A 17 -2.89 -7.79 10.55
CA VAL A 17 -3.95 -6.79 10.75
C VAL A 17 -4.07 -5.94 9.50
N LYS A 18 -5.28 -5.52 9.15
CA LYS A 18 -5.55 -4.70 7.97
C LYS A 18 -5.88 -3.28 8.39
N PRO A 19 -5.39 -2.27 7.65
CA PRO A 19 -5.85 -0.90 7.80
C PRO A 19 -7.39 -0.77 7.74
N PRO A 20 -7.98 0.26 8.34
CA PRO A 20 -9.44 0.39 8.44
C PRO A 20 -10.13 0.86 7.16
N PHE A 21 -9.43 0.89 6.05
CA PHE A 21 -9.93 1.28 4.72
C PHE A 21 -9.39 0.37 3.62
N LYS A 22 -9.97 0.47 2.45
CA LYS A 22 -9.50 -0.25 1.25
C LYS A 22 -8.39 0.53 0.58
N TRP A 23 -7.40 -0.19 0.07
CA TRP A 23 -6.32 0.39 -0.72
C TRP A 23 -5.96 -0.55 -1.87
N ALA A 24 -5.93 -0.03 -3.09
CA ALA A 24 -5.44 -0.79 -4.23
C ALA A 24 -3.94 -1.02 -4.08
N GLY A 25 -3.45 -2.19 -4.43
CA GLY A 25 -2.04 -2.56 -4.20
C GLY A 25 -1.73 -3.02 -2.78
N SER A 26 -2.71 -3.05 -1.85
CA SER A 26 -2.47 -3.56 -0.49
C SER A 26 -1.83 -4.94 -0.47
N LYS A 27 -0.70 -5.08 0.22
CA LYS A 27 0.10 -6.30 0.33
C LYS A 27 -0.49 -7.36 1.26
N ALA A 28 -1.65 -7.12 1.86
CA ALA A 28 -2.25 -8.03 2.85
C ALA A 28 -2.30 -9.52 2.42
N ARG A 29 -2.45 -9.78 1.12
CA ARG A 29 -2.46 -11.14 0.57
C ARG A 29 -1.06 -11.71 0.32
N MET A 30 -0.06 -10.83 0.24
CA MET A 30 1.33 -11.19 -0.04
C MET A 30 2.15 -11.44 1.22
N LEU A 31 1.79 -10.82 2.36
CA LEU A 31 2.62 -10.81 3.57
C LEU A 31 3.08 -12.20 4.02
N LYS A 32 2.19 -13.21 3.98
CA LYS A 32 2.57 -14.59 4.31
C LYS A 32 3.58 -15.19 3.33
N LYS A 33 3.46 -14.86 2.05
CA LYS A 33 4.39 -15.32 1.01
C LYS A 33 5.72 -14.62 1.14
N TYR A 34 5.71 -13.30 1.41
CA TYR A 34 6.92 -12.53 1.70
C TYR A 34 7.67 -13.09 2.91
N ALA A 35 6.97 -13.41 4.00
CA ALA A 35 7.60 -14.06 5.14
C ALA A 35 8.25 -15.40 4.77
N ALA A 36 7.55 -16.25 4.02
CA ALA A 36 8.08 -17.54 3.55
C ALA A 36 9.30 -17.39 2.63
N SER A 37 9.47 -16.21 1.98
CA SER A 37 10.63 -15.86 1.15
C SER A 37 11.76 -15.20 1.94
N GLY A 38 11.69 -15.20 3.28
CA GLY A 38 12.70 -14.57 4.13
C GLY A 38 12.69 -13.05 4.08
N PHE A 39 11.53 -12.43 3.89
CA PHE A 39 11.37 -10.96 3.91
C PHE A 39 11.66 -10.36 5.28
N LEU A 40 11.35 -11.09 6.36
CA LEU A 40 11.46 -10.58 7.72
C LEU A 40 12.89 -10.59 8.20
N VAL A 41 13.46 -9.43 8.47
CA VAL A 41 14.75 -9.27 9.16
C VAL A 41 14.55 -9.56 10.64
N ALA A 42 15.44 -10.35 11.25
CA ALA A 42 15.30 -10.78 12.64
C ALA A 42 15.49 -9.63 13.64
N GLU A 43 16.50 -8.79 13.43
CA GLU A 43 16.90 -7.73 14.35
C GLU A 43 17.18 -6.42 13.59
N PRO A 44 16.17 -5.80 12.96
CA PRO A 44 16.37 -4.53 12.29
C PRO A 44 16.46 -3.40 13.32
N LYS A 45 17.36 -2.45 13.09
CA LYS A 45 17.45 -1.24 13.92
C LYS A 45 16.23 -0.32 13.77
N MET A 46 15.69 -0.29 12.58
CA MET A 46 14.56 0.55 12.17
C MET A 46 13.92 -0.05 10.92
N PHE A 47 12.64 0.19 10.69
CA PHE A 47 11.97 -0.10 9.43
C PHE A 47 11.52 1.20 8.75
N VAL A 48 11.80 1.34 7.46
CA VAL A 48 11.43 2.49 6.64
C VAL A 48 10.58 2.02 5.47
N ASP A 49 9.30 2.41 5.46
CA ASP A 49 8.36 2.18 4.36
C ASP A 49 8.34 3.43 3.47
N MET A 50 9.01 3.36 2.33
CA MET A 50 9.26 4.52 1.46
C MET A 50 8.05 4.94 0.62
N PHE A 51 7.12 4.01 0.36
CA PHE A 51 5.89 4.18 -0.41
C PHE A 51 4.73 3.55 0.36
N ALA A 52 4.46 4.06 1.54
CA ALA A 52 3.67 3.33 2.54
C ALA A 52 2.21 3.09 2.13
N GLY A 53 1.61 3.95 1.29
CA GLY A 53 0.20 3.85 0.92
C GLY A 53 -0.68 3.64 2.15
N SER A 54 -1.37 2.51 2.22
CA SER A 54 -2.18 2.16 3.39
C SER A 54 -1.40 1.78 4.65
N ALA A 55 -0.09 1.87 4.63
CA ALA A 55 0.83 1.43 5.70
C ALA A 55 0.65 -0.05 6.11
N GLN A 56 0.17 -0.90 5.19
CA GLN A 56 -0.13 -2.30 5.49
C GLN A 56 1.12 -3.09 5.90
N VAL A 57 2.26 -2.86 5.23
CA VAL A 57 3.52 -3.58 5.52
C VAL A 57 4.10 -3.08 6.83
N ALA A 58 4.19 -1.77 7.03
CA ALA A 58 4.64 -1.15 8.28
C ALA A 58 3.79 -1.59 9.48
N TYR A 59 2.46 -1.67 9.32
CA TYR A 59 1.55 -2.13 10.37
C TYR A 59 1.78 -3.61 10.73
N TRP A 60 2.07 -4.44 9.74
CA TRP A 60 2.44 -5.84 9.97
C TRP A 60 3.82 -5.96 10.63
N VAL A 61 4.81 -5.17 10.20
CA VAL A 61 6.15 -5.13 10.83
C VAL A 61 6.04 -4.76 12.31
N ARG A 62 5.19 -3.79 12.67
CA ARG A 62 4.93 -3.44 14.09
C ARG A 62 4.40 -4.61 14.91
N GLN A 63 3.60 -5.52 14.32
CA GLN A 63 3.12 -6.71 15.04
C GLN A 63 4.25 -7.71 15.38
N ILE A 64 5.29 -7.74 14.55
CA ILE A 64 6.43 -8.66 14.67
C ILE A 64 7.53 -8.03 15.52
N HIS A 65 7.79 -6.74 15.30
CA HIS A 65 8.81 -5.95 15.98
C HIS A 65 8.13 -4.78 16.72
N PRO A 66 7.61 -5.01 17.93
CA PRO A 66 6.83 -4.00 18.65
C PRO A 66 7.64 -2.77 19.07
N GLU A 67 8.95 -2.90 19.23
CA GLU A 67 9.80 -1.86 19.83
C GLU A 67 10.66 -1.08 18.82
N ILE A 68 10.84 -1.55 17.59
CA ILE A 68 11.70 -0.85 16.63
C ILE A 68 11.07 0.48 16.18
N PRO A 69 11.84 1.52 15.89
CA PRO A 69 11.35 2.70 15.19
C PRO A 69 10.82 2.32 13.81
N ILE A 70 9.68 2.91 13.43
CA ILE A 70 9.09 2.76 12.09
C ILE A 70 8.89 4.12 11.47
N VAL A 71 9.37 4.29 10.25
CA VAL A 71 9.11 5.44 9.39
C VAL A 71 8.10 5.04 8.34
N ILE A 72 7.07 5.86 8.17
CA ILE A 72 6.07 5.77 7.10
C ILE A 72 6.23 7.01 6.24
N ASN A 73 6.64 6.84 4.98
CA ASN A 73 6.73 7.91 4.00
C ASN A 73 5.78 7.65 2.84
N ASP A 74 5.11 8.68 2.37
CA ASP A 74 4.36 8.65 1.11
C ASP A 74 4.28 10.06 0.52
N LEU A 75 4.30 10.17 -0.79
CA LEU A 75 4.19 11.47 -1.48
C LEU A 75 2.72 11.97 -1.54
N ASN A 76 1.77 11.14 -1.17
CA ASN A 76 0.35 11.47 -1.21
C ASN A 76 -0.05 12.36 -0.02
N GLU A 77 -0.09 13.66 -0.24
CA GLU A 77 -0.40 14.68 0.78
C GLU A 77 -1.76 14.46 1.45
N GLU A 78 -2.80 14.06 0.69
CA GLU A 78 -4.14 13.81 1.24
C GLU A 78 -4.12 12.61 2.22
N LEU A 79 -3.36 11.58 1.90
CA LEU A 79 -3.22 10.40 2.74
C LEU A 79 -2.42 10.71 4.01
N ILE A 80 -1.31 11.41 3.88
CA ILE A 80 -0.48 11.81 5.03
C ILE A 80 -1.22 12.82 5.92
N GLN A 81 -2.00 13.75 5.33
CA GLN A 81 -2.89 14.62 6.10
C GLN A 81 -3.90 13.81 6.91
N LEU A 82 -4.54 12.81 6.30
CA LEU A 82 -5.46 11.91 6.99
C LEU A 82 -4.78 11.23 8.20
N TYR A 83 -3.58 10.67 8.03
CA TYR A 83 -2.84 10.04 9.13
C TYR A 83 -2.52 11.03 10.26
N ASN A 84 -2.07 12.23 9.93
CA ASN A 84 -1.80 13.28 10.90
C ASN A 84 -3.06 13.70 11.68
N VAL A 85 -4.20 13.84 10.98
CA VAL A 85 -5.48 14.18 11.61
C VAL A 85 -5.95 13.06 12.53
N MET A 86 -5.89 11.80 12.09
CA MET A 86 -6.23 10.64 12.91
C MET A 86 -5.44 10.61 14.23
N MET A 87 -4.16 10.97 14.19
CA MET A 87 -3.29 10.99 15.39
C MET A 87 -3.56 12.16 16.31
N LYS A 88 -3.65 13.39 15.73
CA LYS A 88 -3.67 14.64 16.49
C LYS A 88 -5.08 15.06 16.92
N HIS A 89 -6.09 14.74 16.12
CA HIS A 89 -7.49 15.15 16.29
C HIS A 89 -8.44 13.94 16.36
N THR A 90 -8.01 12.87 17.00
CA THR A 90 -8.69 11.56 17.00
C THR A 90 -10.19 11.65 17.31
N LYS A 91 -10.58 12.38 18.39
CA LYS A 91 -11.98 12.48 18.84
C LYS A 91 -12.86 13.23 17.84
N GLU A 92 -12.41 14.39 17.38
CA GLU A 92 -13.12 15.22 16.42
C GLU A 92 -13.27 14.48 15.09
N TYR A 93 -12.19 13.90 14.59
CA TYR A 93 -12.16 13.09 13.37
C TYR A 93 -13.19 11.94 13.44
N GLN A 94 -13.23 11.19 14.56
CA GLN A 94 -14.19 10.10 14.73
C GLN A 94 -15.63 10.62 14.85
N SER A 95 -15.84 11.80 15.43
CA SER A 95 -17.17 12.43 15.50
C SER A 95 -17.71 12.74 14.11
N TYR A 96 -16.93 13.43 13.29
CA TYR A 96 -17.28 13.70 11.89
C TYR A 96 -17.50 12.40 11.10
N GLY A 97 -16.64 11.40 11.29
CA GLY A 97 -16.77 10.11 10.64
C GLY A 97 -18.12 9.43 10.95
N ARG A 98 -18.59 9.48 12.22
CA ARG A 98 -19.90 8.97 12.61
C ARG A 98 -21.04 9.76 11.98
N GLU A 99 -20.95 11.07 11.90
CA GLU A 99 -21.95 11.91 11.25
C GLU A 99 -22.12 11.59 9.78
N LEU A 100 -21.01 11.34 9.04
CA LEU A 100 -21.05 10.92 7.64
C LEU A 100 -21.63 9.51 7.46
N VAL A 101 -21.36 8.61 8.40
CA VAL A 101 -21.87 7.22 8.35
C VAL A 101 -23.34 7.11 8.70
N LYS A 102 -23.88 7.98 9.58
CA LYS A 102 -25.24 7.92 10.08
C LYS A 102 -26.31 7.97 8.98
N PRO A 103 -26.34 8.96 8.06
CA PRO A 103 -27.32 8.99 6.96
C PRO A 103 -27.14 7.80 6.01
N TYR A 104 -25.90 7.43 5.69
CA TYR A 104 -25.61 6.29 4.84
C TYR A 104 -26.13 4.96 5.42
N SER A 105 -26.00 4.77 6.73
CA SER A 105 -26.47 3.57 7.43
C SER A 105 -27.97 3.52 7.60
N ALA A 106 -28.66 4.66 7.61
CA ALA A 106 -30.12 4.74 7.65
C ALA A 106 -30.78 4.25 6.34
N ILE A 107 -30.06 4.32 5.23
CA ILE A 107 -30.53 3.78 3.95
C ILE A 107 -30.44 2.24 3.99
N THR A 108 -31.59 1.57 3.82
CA THR A 108 -31.67 0.10 3.83
C THR A 108 -30.69 -0.50 2.81
N PRO A 109 -29.77 -1.38 3.23
CA PRO A 109 -28.86 -2.03 2.29
C PRO A 109 -29.64 -3.00 1.37
N PRO A 110 -29.26 -3.12 0.11
CA PRO A 110 -29.91 -4.05 -0.82
C PRO A 110 -29.73 -5.52 -0.35
N ALA A 111 -30.70 -6.36 -0.62
CA ALA A 111 -30.71 -7.78 -0.20
C ALA A 111 -29.54 -8.61 -0.80
N LYS A 112 -28.92 -8.17 -1.89
CA LYS A 112 -27.73 -8.76 -2.50
C LYS A 112 -26.70 -7.65 -2.74
N PRO A 113 -25.42 -7.95 -3.02
CA PRO A 113 -24.37 -6.96 -3.30
C PRO A 113 -24.67 -6.17 -4.59
N LYS A 114 -25.80 -5.48 -4.60
CA LYS A 114 -26.22 -4.55 -5.64
C LYS A 114 -26.00 -3.13 -5.18
N VAL A 115 -25.86 -2.22 -6.10
CA VAL A 115 -25.73 -0.79 -5.84
C VAL A 115 -27.09 -0.26 -5.39
N SER A 116 -27.16 0.35 -4.20
CA SER A 116 -28.33 1.15 -3.79
C SER A 116 -28.24 2.50 -4.49
N PRO A 117 -29.25 2.94 -5.26
CA PRO A 117 -29.28 4.24 -5.89
C PRO A 117 -29.09 5.38 -4.89
N GLU A 118 -29.74 5.31 -3.73
CA GLU A 118 -29.71 6.34 -2.69
C GLU A 118 -28.33 6.43 -2.04
N ARG A 119 -27.72 5.29 -1.70
CA ARG A 119 -26.33 5.24 -1.17
C ARG A 119 -25.31 5.72 -2.20
N LYS A 120 -25.55 5.41 -3.47
CA LYS A 120 -24.72 5.89 -4.58
C LYS A 120 -24.84 7.40 -4.74
N ALA A 121 -26.04 7.95 -4.66
CA ALA A 121 -26.26 9.39 -4.72
C ALA A 121 -25.55 10.11 -3.57
N TYR A 122 -25.69 9.61 -2.33
CA TYR A 122 -25.01 10.15 -1.17
C TYR A 122 -23.47 10.10 -1.30
N TYR A 123 -22.93 8.99 -1.80
CA TYR A 123 -21.50 8.90 -2.08
C TYR A 123 -21.03 9.98 -3.06
N TYR A 124 -21.76 10.18 -4.17
CA TYR A 124 -21.36 11.17 -5.18
C TYR A 124 -21.54 12.60 -4.69
N GLU A 125 -22.52 12.88 -3.84
CA GLU A 125 -22.67 14.16 -3.17
C GLU A 125 -21.44 14.48 -2.32
N LEU A 126 -21.05 13.57 -1.42
CA LEU A 126 -19.86 13.74 -0.58
C LEU A 126 -18.58 13.81 -1.40
N ARG A 127 -18.47 13.02 -2.47
CA ARG A 127 -17.32 13.10 -3.37
C ARG A 127 -17.23 14.47 -4.05
N GLN A 128 -18.37 15.05 -4.47
CA GLN A 128 -18.36 16.36 -5.09
C GLN A 128 -17.95 17.44 -4.06
N LYS A 129 -18.53 17.44 -2.86
CA LYS A 129 -18.10 18.32 -1.76
C LYS A 129 -16.61 18.22 -1.50
N TYR A 130 -16.09 17.00 -1.47
CA TYR A 130 -14.65 16.76 -1.29
C TYR A 130 -13.82 17.40 -2.41
N LEU A 131 -14.24 17.25 -3.67
CA LEU A 131 -13.55 17.83 -4.83
C LEU A 131 -13.59 19.35 -4.83
N ASP A 132 -14.71 19.93 -4.43
CA ASP A 132 -14.94 21.38 -4.39
C ASP A 132 -14.34 22.05 -3.13
N LYS A 133 -13.72 21.25 -2.24
CA LYS A 133 -13.16 21.71 -0.94
C LYS A 133 -14.23 22.30 -0.02
N ASP A 134 -15.47 21.80 -0.11
CA ASP A 134 -16.60 22.22 0.72
C ASP A 134 -16.56 21.50 2.07
N PHE A 135 -15.64 21.93 2.92
CA PHE A 135 -15.45 21.48 4.30
C PHE A 135 -14.85 22.60 5.16
N ALA A 136 -15.18 22.63 6.44
CA ALA A 136 -14.79 23.69 7.35
C ALA A 136 -13.31 23.66 7.71
N ASN A 137 -12.70 22.47 7.77
CA ASN A 137 -11.32 22.29 8.23
C ASN A 137 -10.73 20.94 7.77
N LYS A 138 -9.45 20.73 8.09
CA LYS A 138 -8.69 19.53 7.73
C LYS A 138 -9.23 18.25 8.41
N VAL A 139 -9.89 18.37 9.53
CA VAL A 139 -10.46 17.20 10.24
C VAL A 139 -11.68 16.68 9.49
N GLU A 140 -12.56 17.58 9.08
CA GLU A 140 -13.72 17.24 8.25
C GLU A 140 -13.29 16.68 6.88
N GLU A 141 -12.32 17.32 6.21
CA GLU A 141 -11.73 16.83 4.97
C GLU A 141 -11.24 15.38 5.11
N SER A 142 -10.49 15.10 6.16
CA SER A 142 -9.91 13.78 6.41
C SER A 142 -10.97 12.71 6.74
N ALA A 143 -12.00 13.09 7.52
CA ALA A 143 -13.12 12.19 7.81
C ALA A 143 -13.92 11.85 6.54
N MET A 144 -14.15 12.84 5.68
CA MET A 144 -14.80 12.66 4.39
C MET A 144 -13.97 11.77 3.46
N LEU A 145 -12.65 12.01 3.37
CA LEU A 145 -11.74 11.14 2.61
C LEU A 145 -11.81 9.69 3.09
N MET A 146 -11.76 9.45 4.40
CA MET A 146 -11.87 8.10 4.97
C MET A 146 -13.20 7.44 4.60
N PHE A 147 -14.32 8.17 4.68
CA PHE A 147 -15.64 7.67 4.27
C PHE A 147 -15.62 7.25 2.79
N LEU A 148 -15.09 8.10 1.91
CA LEU A 148 -14.99 7.84 0.49
C LEU A 148 -14.12 6.60 0.20
N MET A 149 -12.97 6.47 0.85
CA MET A 149 -12.10 5.29 0.68
C MET A 149 -12.75 3.99 1.17
N ARG A 150 -13.57 4.05 2.21
CA ARG A 150 -14.32 2.88 2.71
C ARG A 150 -15.42 2.43 1.76
N THR A 151 -16.07 3.39 1.10
CA THR A 151 -17.26 3.18 0.27
C THR A 151 -17.00 3.17 -1.22
N ASN A 152 -15.77 3.42 -1.67
CA ASN A 152 -15.38 3.39 -3.07
C ASN A 152 -15.36 1.98 -3.67
N PHE A 153 -15.21 1.94 -5.00
CA PHE A 153 -15.01 0.72 -5.75
C PHE A 153 -13.56 0.22 -5.61
N ASN A 154 -13.40 -0.97 -5.06
CA ASN A 154 -12.15 -1.75 -4.95
C ASN A 154 -10.93 -1.05 -4.29
N GLY A 155 -11.12 0.06 -3.59
CA GLY A 155 -10.02 0.76 -2.92
C GLY A 155 -9.10 1.52 -3.87
N PHE A 156 -9.54 1.79 -5.09
CA PHE A 156 -8.76 2.58 -6.03
C PHE A 156 -8.60 4.02 -5.54
N TRP A 157 -7.38 4.52 -5.60
CA TRP A 157 -7.09 5.93 -5.57
C TRP A 157 -7.11 6.44 -7.01
N GLY A 158 -7.97 7.38 -7.30
CA GLY A 158 -8.07 8.01 -8.62
C GLY A 158 -8.24 9.51 -8.45
N ASN A 159 -7.78 10.27 -9.40
CA ASN A 159 -8.03 11.71 -9.48
C ASN A 159 -9.04 12.05 -10.58
N LYS A 160 -9.64 13.21 -10.52
CA LYS A 160 -10.58 13.70 -11.51
C LYS A 160 -9.92 14.83 -12.32
N LYS A 161 -9.98 14.73 -13.64
CA LYS A 161 -9.49 15.80 -14.53
C LYS A 161 -10.09 17.15 -14.14
N GLY A 162 -9.26 18.17 -14.03
CA GLY A 162 -9.65 19.51 -13.60
C GLY A 162 -9.56 19.76 -12.08
N TYR A 163 -9.37 18.73 -11.27
CA TYR A 163 -9.22 18.85 -9.81
C TYR A 163 -7.82 18.45 -9.30
N GLY A 164 -6.84 18.42 -10.19
CA GLY A 164 -5.46 18.05 -9.85
C GLY A 164 -5.34 16.61 -9.37
N THR A 165 -4.63 16.41 -8.26
CA THR A 165 -4.37 15.09 -7.68
C THR A 165 -5.43 14.63 -6.67
N ARG A 166 -6.54 15.36 -6.51
CA ARG A 166 -7.55 15.05 -5.50
C ARG A 166 -8.30 13.74 -5.80
N TYR A 167 -8.58 13.02 -4.75
CA TYR A 167 -9.31 11.76 -4.77
C TYR A 167 -10.68 11.87 -5.44
N ALA A 168 -10.98 11.02 -6.41
CA ALA A 168 -12.22 11.06 -7.18
C ALA A 168 -12.71 9.71 -7.71
N THR A 169 -12.59 8.66 -6.93
CA THR A 169 -12.98 7.30 -7.35
C THR A 169 -14.50 7.13 -7.42
N THR A 170 -14.95 6.10 -8.14
CA THR A 170 -16.37 5.75 -8.27
C THR A 170 -16.90 5.04 -7.03
N ALA A 171 -18.22 5.13 -6.81
CA ALA A 171 -18.92 4.40 -5.77
C ALA A 171 -18.69 2.89 -5.88
N GLY A 172 -18.50 2.22 -4.74
CA GLY A 172 -18.36 0.77 -4.63
C GLY A 172 -19.67 0.06 -4.34
N ASN A 173 -19.56 -1.19 -3.89
CA ASN A 173 -20.71 -1.97 -3.46
C ASN A 173 -21.35 -1.39 -2.19
N MET A 174 -22.65 -1.14 -2.24
CA MET A 174 -23.40 -0.38 -1.23
C MET A 174 -24.17 -1.28 -0.24
N TRP A 175 -23.82 -2.56 -0.13
CA TRP A 175 -24.52 -3.56 0.71
C TRP A 175 -24.10 -3.58 2.17
N TRP A 176 -23.14 -2.74 2.58
CA TRP A 176 -22.64 -2.77 3.95
C TRP A 176 -23.69 -2.40 4.99
N LYS A 177 -23.79 -3.25 5.99
CA LYS A 177 -24.66 -3.06 7.14
C LYS A 177 -24.04 -2.10 8.16
N PRO A 178 -24.84 -1.44 9.03
CA PRO A 178 -24.32 -0.54 10.06
C PRO A 178 -23.23 -1.16 10.94
N GLU A 179 -23.37 -2.44 11.30
CA GLU A 179 -22.41 -3.15 12.15
C GLU A 179 -21.00 -3.25 11.53
N TYR A 180 -20.92 -3.15 10.22
CA TYR A 180 -19.64 -3.12 9.55
C TYR A 180 -18.84 -1.85 9.85
N PHE A 181 -19.53 -0.71 9.93
CA PHE A 181 -18.88 0.56 10.28
C PHE A 181 -18.39 0.58 11.72
N VAL A 182 -19.14 -0.01 12.67
CA VAL A 182 -18.70 -0.21 14.05
C VAL A 182 -17.41 -1.06 14.11
N LYS A 183 -17.35 -2.14 13.34
CA LYS A 183 -16.14 -2.97 13.24
C LYS A 183 -14.96 -2.21 12.65
N LEU A 184 -15.20 -1.32 11.69
CA LEU A 184 -14.15 -0.48 11.12
C LEU A 184 -13.66 0.56 12.12
N GLU A 185 -14.53 1.16 12.93
CA GLU A 185 -14.16 2.11 13.98
C GLU A 185 -13.24 1.45 15.04
N ASN A 186 -13.53 0.23 15.46
CA ASN A 186 -12.64 -0.51 16.37
C ASN A 186 -11.26 -0.77 15.76
N LYS A 187 -11.20 -1.17 14.48
CA LYS A 187 -9.93 -1.32 13.76
C LYS A 187 -9.17 0.01 13.61
N GLU A 188 -9.90 1.09 13.47
CA GLU A 188 -9.34 2.44 13.37
C GLU A 188 -8.64 2.86 14.65
N ILE A 189 -9.21 2.52 15.83
CA ILE A 189 -8.57 2.78 17.13
C ILE A 189 -7.19 2.11 17.20
N ASP A 190 -7.08 0.85 16.79
CA ASP A 190 -5.80 0.13 16.81
C ASP A 190 -4.84 0.67 15.75
N PHE A 191 -5.35 1.06 14.61
CA PHE A 191 -4.54 1.69 13.56
C PHE A 191 -4.02 3.07 13.99
N ILE A 192 -4.82 3.87 14.68
CA ILE A 192 -4.38 5.15 15.26
C ILE A 192 -3.27 4.95 16.30
N LYS A 193 -3.38 3.94 17.16
CA LYS A 193 -2.31 3.59 18.12
C LYS A 193 -1.01 3.25 17.37
N PHE A 194 -1.11 2.48 16.30
CA PHE A 194 0.04 2.17 15.45
C PHE A 194 0.63 3.44 14.83
N LEU A 195 -0.17 4.29 14.20
CA LEU A 195 0.31 5.54 13.59
C LEU A 195 1.03 6.43 14.61
N LYS A 196 0.51 6.54 15.83
CA LYS A 196 1.13 7.31 16.94
C LYS A 196 2.50 6.78 17.36
N SER A 197 2.82 5.54 17.03
CA SER A 197 4.13 4.93 17.29
C SER A 197 5.11 5.06 16.13
N CYS A 198 4.73 5.75 15.05
CA CYS A 198 5.52 5.90 13.83
C CYS A 198 6.00 7.34 13.63
N ILE A 199 7.11 7.48 12.91
CA ILE A 199 7.53 8.74 12.30
C ILE A 199 6.83 8.80 10.93
N ILE A 200 6.09 9.89 10.64
CA ILE A 200 5.34 10.02 9.39
C ILE A 200 5.87 11.22 8.62
N THR A 201 6.25 11.00 7.36
CA THR A 201 6.76 12.02 6.45
C THR A 201 5.96 12.05 5.14
N CYS A 202 5.93 13.23 4.50
CA CYS A 202 5.30 13.45 3.20
C CYS A 202 6.36 14.03 2.27
N GLU A 203 7.24 13.18 1.80
CA GLU A 203 8.44 13.59 1.05
C GLU A 203 8.68 12.63 -0.13
N PRO A 204 9.42 13.05 -1.17
CA PRO A 204 9.95 12.12 -2.16
C PRO A 204 10.73 10.99 -1.49
N TYR A 205 10.70 9.78 -2.07
CA TYR A 205 11.32 8.60 -1.45
C TYR A 205 12.83 8.79 -1.25
N GLU A 206 13.49 9.56 -2.08
CA GLU A 206 14.93 9.89 -1.99
C GLU A 206 15.28 10.57 -0.67
N SER A 207 14.34 11.34 -0.10
CA SER A 207 14.52 11.99 1.21
C SER A 207 14.67 10.98 2.35
N THR A 208 14.30 9.72 2.13
CA THR A 208 14.48 8.65 3.13
C THR A 208 15.94 8.24 3.31
N VAL A 209 16.85 8.73 2.44
CA VAL A 209 18.31 8.53 2.59
C VAL A 209 18.82 8.96 3.97
N LYS A 210 18.19 9.94 4.60
CA LYS A 210 18.52 10.41 5.95
C LYS A 210 18.37 9.34 7.04
N TRP A 211 17.64 8.26 6.75
CA TRP A 211 17.42 7.15 7.67
C TRP A 211 18.32 5.94 7.38
N VAL A 212 19.05 5.97 6.25
CA VAL A 212 19.90 4.86 5.82
C VAL A 212 21.09 4.71 6.74
N ASP A 213 21.25 3.52 7.31
CA ASP A 213 22.40 3.12 8.13
C ASP A 213 22.50 1.59 8.14
N LYS A 214 23.65 1.08 8.56
CA LYS A 214 23.85 -0.36 8.75
C LYS A 214 22.80 -0.96 9.67
N GLY A 215 22.06 -1.96 9.17
CA GLY A 215 21.02 -2.66 9.93
C GLY A 215 19.64 -1.99 9.90
N VAL A 216 19.49 -0.87 9.22
CA VAL A 216 18.17 -0.31 8.91
C VAL A 216 17.52 -1.12 7.79
N TRP A 217 16.22 -1.36 7.90
CA TRP A 217 15.45 -2.12 6.91
C TRP A 217 14.59 -1.18 6.06
N MET A 218 15.02 -1.02 4.80
CA MET A 218 14.38 -0.16 3.79
C MET A 218 13.44 -1.00 2.93
N TYR A 219 12.20 -0.57 2.80
CA TYR A 219 11.20 -1.24 1.97
C TYR A 219 10.58 -0.27 0.96
N ALA A 220 10.54 -0.68 -0.31
CA ALA A 220 9.91 0.03 -1.40
C ALA A 220 8.74 -0.77 -1.99
N ASP A 221 7.58 -0.13 -2.12
CA ASP A 221 6.40 -0.59 -2.85
C ASP A 221 5.94 0.51 -3.81
N PRO A 222 6.75 0.83 -4.84
CA PRO A 222 6.48 1.94 -5.74
C PRO A 222 5.24 1.68 -6.60
N PRO A 223 4.71 2.70 -7.30
CA PRO A 223 3.79 2.46 -8.41
C PRO A 223 4.44 1.47 -9.38
N TYR A 224 3.74 0.34 -9.63
CA TYR A 224 4.32 -0.75 -10.41
C TYR A 224 4.54 -0.35 -11.87
N ARG A 225 5.64 -0.83 -12.42
CA ARG A 225 5.93 -0.70 -13.84
C ARG A 225 4.73 -1.15 -14.69
N LEU A 226 4.36 -0.37 -15.70
CA LEU A 226 3.20 -0.60 -16.58
C LEU A 226 1.85 -0.73 -15.85
N SER A 227 1.74 -0.25 -14.61
CA SER A 227 0.45 -0.15 -13.94
C SER A 227 -0.39 0.96 -14.56
N HIS A 228 -1.74 0.81 -14.48
CA HIS A 228 -2.66 1.79 -15.04
C HIS A 228 -2.41 3.20 -14.47
N GLU A 229 -2.64 4.21 -15.31
CA GLU A 229 -2.45 5.65 -15.08
C GLU A 229 -3.08 6.23 -13.80
N ASN A 230 -3.86 5.46 -13.07
CA ASN A 230 -4.64 5.89 -11.91
C ASN A 230 -3.83 6.17 -10.63
N TYR A 231 -2.54 5.84 -10.62
CA TYR A 231 -1.62 6.14 -9.51
C TYR A 231 -0.85 7.45 -9.71
N ARG A 232 -1.13 8.21 -10.77
CA ARG A 232 -0.44 9.46 -11.13
C ARG A 232 -0.79 10.65 -10.23
N ALA A 233 -0.91 10.46 -8.92
CA ALA A 233 -1.03 11.60 -8.02
C ALA A 233 0.23 12.50 -8.02
N ALA A 234 1.38 11.94 -8.40
CA ALA A 234 2.70 12.59 -8.38
C ALA A 234 3.45 12.54 -9.72
N GLY A 235 2.76 12.37 -10.85
CA GLY A 235 3.40 12.14 -12.14
C GLY A 235 3.44 10.65 -12.52
N SER A 236 3.99 10.33 -13.69
CA SER A 236 4.23 8.95 -14.10
C SER A 236 5.46 8.41 -13.37
N PHE A 237 5.32 7.27 -12.68
CA PHE A 237 6.48 6.50 -12.22
C PHE A 237 6.85 5.55 -13.36
N ASP A 238 7.64 6.06 -14.29
CA ASP A 238 8.01 5.38 -15.54
C ASP A 238 9.29 4.54 -15.39
N ASP A 239 9.82 4.05 -16.51
CA ASP A 239 11.01 3.20 -16.51
C ASP A 239 12.26 3.94 -16.01
N GLU A 240 12.38 5.26 -16.22
CA GLU A 240 13.47 6.08 -15.70
C GLU A 240 13.39 6.16 -14.17
N ASN A 241 12.23 6.47 -13.62
CA ASN A 241 12.01 6.50 -12.17
C ASN A 241 12.21 5.11 -11.52
N GLN A 242 11.85 4.02 -12.22
CA GLN A 242 12.15 2.67 -11.75
C GLN A 242 13.67 2.43 -11.69
N LEU A 243 14.45 2.91 -12.66
CA LEU A 243 15.93 2.80 -12.67
C LEU A 243 16.57 3.64 -11.56
N GLU A 244 16.06 4.85 -11.33
CA GLU A 244 16.51 5.71 -10.22
C GLU A 244 16.28 5.03 -8.88
N LEU A 245 15.10 4.40 -8.67
CA LEU A 245 14.81 3.65 -7.45
C LEU A 245 15.76 2.44 -7.30
N VAL A 246 16.00 1.67 -8.36
CA VAL A 246 16.97 0.57 -8.32
C VAL A 246 18.34 1.07 -7.89
N GLN A 247 18.79 2.21 -8.44
CA GLN A 247 20.09 2.81 -8.07
C GLN A 247 20.09 3.25 -6.60
N PHE A 248 19.00 3.91 -6.14
CA PHE A 248 18.83 4.31 -4.74
C PHE A 248 18.92 3.11 -3.79
N MET A 249 18.23 2.00 -4.13
CA MET A 249 18.26 0.77 -3.32
C MET A 249 19.66 0.17 -3.24
N LYS A 250 20.43 0.20 -4.34
CA LYS A 250 21.84 -0.23 -4.35
C LYS A 250 22.72 0.67 -3.49
N ASP A 251 22.45 1.95 -3.48
CA ASP A 251 23.19 2.91 -2.66
C ASP A 251 22.90 2.72 -1.16
N CYS A 252 21.66 2.41 -0.80
CA CYS A 252 21.28 2.00 0.56
C CYS A 252 22.01 0.70 0.96
N HIS A 253 22.04 -0.29 0.07
CA HIS A 253 22.76 -1.54 0.30
C HIS A 253 24.25 -1.31 0.59
N ARG A 254 24.92 -0.45 -0.20
CA ARG A 254 26.34 -0.13 0.00
C ARG A 254 26.62 0.49 1.36
N GLN A 255 25.65 1.13 1.98
CA GLN A 255 25.71 1.68 3.33
C GLN A 255 25.36 0.64 4.42
N GLY A 256 25.06 -0.61 4.03
CA GLY A 256 24.78 -1.72 4.95
C GLY A 256 23.31 -1.85 5.36
N ALA A 257 22.40 -1.19 4.67
CA ALA A 257 20.98 -1.35 4.90
C ALA A 257 20.46 -2.69 4.32
N TYR A 258 19.47 -3.26 4.98
CA TYR A 258 18.65 -4.34 4.45
C TYR A 258 17.58 -3.74 3.54
N CYS A 259 17.57 -4.11 2.27
CA CYS A 259 16.72 -3.51 1.28
C CYS A 259 15.78 -4.54 0.67
N ALA A 260 14.50 -4.20 0.54
CA ALA A 260 13.52 -5.03 -0.16
C ALA A 260 12.62 -4.15 -1.02
N GLU A 261 12.35 -4.59 -2.25
CA GLU A 261 11.45 -3.93 -3.20
C GLU A 261 10.40 -4.93 -3.68
N SER A 262 9.12 -4.54 -3.62
CA SER A 262 8.04 -5.25 -4.30
C SER A 262 7.68 -4.55 -5.59
N ASN A 263 7.48 -5.32 -6.65
CA ASN A 263 7.09 -4.81 -7.95
C ASN A 263 6.40 -5.90 -8.77
N ARG A 264 6.18 -5.63 -10.04
CA ARG A 264 5.61 -6.58 -10.98
C ARG A 264 6.56 -6.79 -12.15
N GLU A 265 6.87 -8.05 -12.41
CA GLU A 265 7.59 -8.42 -13.62
C GLU A 265 6.61 -8.65 -14.76
N HIS A 266 6.89 -8.07 -15.91
CA HIS A 266 6.15 -8.26 -17.15
C HIS A 266 6.97 -9.11 -18.09
N HIS A 267 6.36 -10.17 -18.59
CA HIS A 267 6.94 -11.06 -19.59
C HIS A 267 6.38 -10.71 -20.96
N ASP A 268 7.22 -10.72 -21.95
CA ASP A 268 6.89 -10.44 -23.36
C ASP A 268 6.14 -11.56 -24.09
N GLY A 269 5.48 -12.47 -23.34
CA GLY A 269 4.74 -13.62 -23.91
C GLY A 269 5.63 -14.80 -24.27
N SER A 270 6.97 -14.70 -24.18
CA SER A 270 7.84 -15.86 -24.25
C SER A 270 7.56 -16.79 -23.09
N LYS A 271 7.55 -18.11 -23.33
CA LYS A 271 7.27 -19.18 -22.35
C LYS A 271 8.29 -19.20 -21.21
N ILE A 272 8.41 -18.12 -20.43
CA ILE A 272 9.36 -18.08 -19.33
C ILE A 272 8.77 -18.89 -18.17
N HIS A 273 9.14 -20.11 -18.16
CA HIS A 273 9.51 -20.98 -17.07
C HIS A 273 8.58 -20.98 -15.84
N TRP A 274 7.38 -21.49 -16.05
CA TRP A 274 6.46 -21.92 -14.98
C TRP A 274 7.16 -22.76 -13.90
N GLU A 275 8.12 -23.57 -14.29
CA GLU A 275 8.83 -24.47 -13.39
C GLU A 275 9.70 -23.76 -12.36
N MET A 276 10.18 -22.56 -12.67
CA MET A 276 11.10 -21.81 -11.81
C MET A 276 10.38 -20.90 -10.84
N ALA A 277 9.20 -20.41 -11.19
CA ALA A 277 8.36 -19.61 -10.30
C ALA A 277 7.81 -20.40 -9.11
N VAL A 278 7.66 -21.71 -9.26
CA VAL A 278 7.19 -22.62 -8.19
C VAL A 278 8.31 -22.95 -7.18
N ALA A 279 9.57 -22.88 -7.60
CA ALA A 279 10.70 -23.39 -6.80
C ALA A 279 11.42 -22.31 -5.96
N GLY A 280 11.00 -21.03 -5.97
CA GLY A 280 11.66 -19.95 -5.23
C GLY A 280 13.14 -19.74 -5.60
N ARG A 281 13.51 -20.07 -6.85
CA ARG A 281 14.91 -20.02 -7.30
C ARG A 281 15.31 -18.60 -7.70
N LYS A 282 16.60 -18.27 -7.49
CA LYS A 282 17.24 -17.07 -8.01
C LYS A 282 17.12 -17.07 -9.53
N HIS A 283 16.62 -15.99 -10.11
CA HIS A 283 16.50 -15.85 -11.56
C HIS A 283 17.12 -14.54 -12.03
N LYS A 284 18.05 -14.64 -12.93
CA LYS A 284 18.71 -13.54 -13.60
C LYS A 284 18.30 -13.34 -15.06
N GLU A 285 17.57 -14.29 -15.63
CA GLU A 285 17.31 -14.27 -17.08
C GLU A 285 15.87 -13.96 -17.42
N GLY A 286 15.65 -12.94 -18.23
CA GLY A 286 14.45 -12.75 -19.04
C GLY A 286 13.36 -11.82 -18.51
N GLY A 287 13.58 -11.03 -17.45
CA GLY A 287 12.65 -10.00 -16.98
C GLY A 287 13.28 -8.61 -16.98
N TRP A 288 12.45 -7.56 -16.96
CA TRP A 288 12.96 -6.18 -16.95
C TRP A 288 13.79 -5.87 -15.70
N PHE A 289 13.40 -6.42 -14.52
CA PHE A 289 14.14 -6.23 -13.27
C PHE A 289 15.34 -7.16 -13.12
N GLY A 290 15.34 -8.31 -13.81
CA GLY A 290 16.39 -9.32 -13.67
C GLY A 290 17.81 -8.80 -13.92
N ASP A 291 17.97 -7.94 -14.92
CA ASP A 291 19.27 -7.36 -15.32
C ASP A 291 19.63 -6.08 -14.54
N LYS A 292 18.72 -5.57 -13.72
CA LYS A 292 18.92 -4.29 -13.00
C LYS A 292 19.58 -4.47 -11.65
N PHE A 293 19.47 -5.65 -11.04
CA PHE A 293 20.10 -5.97 -9.76
C PHE A 293 21.25 -6.96 -9.96
N ASP A 294 22.34 -6.79 -9.20
CA ASP A 294 23.54 -7.62 -9.24
C ASP A 294 23.39 -8.90 -8.39
N ASP A 295 24.48 -9.68 -8.26
CA ASP A 295 24.53 -10.97 -7.56
C ASP A 295 24.29 -10.89 -6.05
N ASN A 296 24.33 -9.68 -5.47
CA ASN A 296 24.01 -9.47 -4.06
C ASN A 296 22.50 -9.47 -3.78
N TRP A 297 21.67 -9.54 -4.83
CA TRP A 297 20.23 -9.46 -4.72
C TRP A 297 19.57 -10.79 -5.09
N THR A 298 18.49 -11.09 -4.41
CA THR A 298 17.63 -12.24 -4.67
C THR A 298 16.26 -11.78 -5.11
N MET A 299 15.77 -12.29 -6.23
CA MET A 299 14.41 -12.03 -6.70
C MET A 299 13.53 -13.25 -6.44
N HIS A 300 12.42 -13.04 -5.74
CA HIS A 300 11.38 -14.03 -5.53
C HIS A 300 10.17 -13.71 -6.40
N MET A 301 9.69 -14.68 -7.16
CA MET A 301 8.54 -14.53 -8.05
C MET A 301 7.33 -15.27 -7.49
N PHE A 302 6.15 -14.62 -7.51
CA PHE A 302 4.91 -15.15 -6.96
C PHE A 302 3.85 -15.24 -8.05
N THR A 303 3.62 -16.43 -8.55
CA THR A 303 2.61 -16.72 -9.59
C THR A 303 1.22 -16.97 -8.98
N GLY A 304 0.19 -16.93 -9.83
CA GLY A 304 -1.18 -17.32 -9.46
C GLY A 304 -1.97 -16.27 -8.70
N HIS A 305 -1.54 -14.99 -8.66
CA HIS A 305 -2.34 -13.91 -8.12
C HIS A 305 -3.36 -13.41 -9.14
N LYS A 306 -4.65 -13.59 -8.82
CA LYS A 306 -5.71 -12.84 -9.48
C LYS A 306 -5.77 -11.46 -8.85
N TYR A 307 -5.26 -10.46 -9.54
CA TYR A 307 -5.53 -9.07 -9.19
C TYR A 307 -7.00 -8.77 -9.44
N THR A 308 -7.66 -8.09 -8.49
CA THR A 308 -9.07 -7.68 -8.63
C THR A 308 -9.28 -6.66 -9.77
N SER A 309 -8.22 -6.11 -10.31
CA SER A 309 -8.19 -5.15 -11.42
C SER A 309 -7.48 -5.66 -12.68
N ALA A 310 -7.02 -6.90 -12.69
CA ALA A 310 -6.46 -7.48 -13.89
C ALA A 310 -7.58 -7.64 -14.95
N ARG A 311 -7.83 -6.60 -15.73
CA ARG A 311 -8.10 -6.83 -17.13
C ARG A 311 -6.83 -7.52 -17.64
N VAL A 312 -6.95 -8.79 -17.98
CA VAL A 312 -6.02 -9.43 -18.89
C VAL A 312 -5.93 -8.43 -20.05
N ASP A 313 -4.74 -7.82 -20.22
CA ASP A 313 -4.55 -7.04 -21.42
C ASP A 313 -4.83 -7.96 -22.59
N LYS A 314 -5.25 -7.43 -23.73
CA LYS A 314 -5.73 -8.18 -24.87
C LYS A 314 -4.70 -9.20 -25.40
N GLU A 315 -3.48 -9.14 -24.90
CA GLU A 315 -2.33 -9.98 -25.31
C GLU A 315 -2.02 -11.14 -24.35
N GLY A 316 -2.80 -11.30 -23.26
CA GLY A 316 -2.65 -12.46 -22.36
C GLY A 316 -1.38 -12.48 -21.51
N ALA A 317 -0.67 -11.36 -21.39
CA ALA A 317 0.53 -11.28 -20.58
C ALA A 317 0.21 -11.46 -19.09
N LEU A 318 0.77 -12.50 -18.50
CA LEU A 318 0.67 -12.80 -17.08
C LEU A 318 1.68 -11.96 -16.31
N ALA A 319 1.18 -10.95 -15.59
CA ALA A 319 2.02 -10.20 -14.68
C ALA A 319 2.30 -11.01 -13.41
N THR A 320 3.56 -11.08 -13.02
CA THR A 320 4.03 -11.82 -11.85
C THR A 320 4.48 -10.84 -10.78
N GLU A 321 3.93 -10.98 -9.57
CA GLU A 321 4.42 -10.21 -8.40
C GLU A 321 5.82 -10.66 -8.05
N ILE A 322 6.73 -9.72 -7.81
CA ILE A 322 8.10 -9.97 -7.42
C ILE A 322 8.43 -9.30 -6.08
N LEU A 323 9.36 -9.90 -5.37
CA LEU A 323 10.05 -9.33 -4.22
C LEU A 323 11.54 -9.45 -4.45
N ILE A 324 12.23 -8.34 -4.52
CA ILE A 324 13.67 -8.25 -4.69
C ILE A 324 14.29 -7.83 -3.36
N LYS A 325 15.33 -8.49 -2.90
CA LYS A 325 15.99 -8.16 -1.64
C LYS A 325 17.47 -8.53 -1.63
N ASN A 326 18.26 -7.86 -0.78
CA ASN A 326 19.73 -8.01 -0.68
C ASN A 326 20.20 -8.84 0.50
N TYR A 327 19.30 -9.57 1.17
CA TYR A 327 19.58 -10.38 2.38
C TYR A 327 18.90 -11.72 2.32
#